data_59948943dc83bcc6161203a4e1cfa60e
#
_entry.id   59948943dc83bcc6161203a4e1cfa60e
#
_cell.length_a   1.000
_cell.length_b   1.000
_cell.length_c   1.000
_cell.angle_alpha   90.00
_cell.angle_beta   90.00
_cell.angle_gamma   90.00
#
_symmetry.space_group_name_H-M   'P 1'
#
loop_
_entity.id
_entity.type
_entity.pdbx_description
1 polymer ?
#
loop_
_entity_poly.entity_id
_entity_poly.type
_entity_poly.pdbx_seq_one_letter_code
_entity_poly.pdbx_strand_id
1 'polypeptide(L)'
;GLFSTFSDKRWFDVDRLVESLGNVPPEVIVASFDMLRPVSRIAGNIRLWDNMWNDEAVTAFRRLERWGNDTLPLAGEYFRDTTKKLMWENGLVERTLELGGRKVDIGNIKVPFLHVVAEHDHIVPYEASSPLFKMIGSTDKEEVILKGGHVSLVAGANAQKRLWPRLDQWLQERSL
;
A
#
# COMPACT_ATOMS: atom_id res chain seq x y z
N GLY A 1 12.70 4.70 8.66
CA GLY A 1 11.61 5.53 9.25
C GLY A 1 11.12 4.92 10.57
N LEU A 2 10.32 5.66 11.36
CA LEU A 2 9.81 5.20 12.65
C LEU A 2 9.16 3.81 12.57
N PHE A 3 8.35 3.57 11.55
CA PHE A 3 7.71 2.27 11.36
C PHE A 3 8.71 1.13 11.21
N SER A 4 9.77 1.30 10.42
CA SER A 4 10.81 0.27 10.26
C SER A 4 11.58 -0.01 11.56
N THR A 5 11.67 0.98 12.45
CA THR A 5 12.30 0.80 13.77
C THR A 5 11.38 0.01 14.70
N PHE A 6 10.07 0.33 14.72
CA PHE A 6 9.12 -0.38 15.58
C PHE A 6 8.76 -1.78 15.08
N SER A 7 8.86 -2.04 13.77
CA SER A 7 8.61 -3.37 13.19
C SER A 7 9.87 -4.25 13.09
N ASP A 8 11.02 -3.78 13.60
CA ASP A 8 12.26 -4.55 13.64
C ASP A 8 12.12 -5.76 14.56
N LYS A 9 12.50 -6.94 14.05
CA LYS A 9 12.42 -8.23 14.75
C LYS A 9 13.11 -8.26 16.12
N ARG A 10 14.01 -7.30 16.39
CA ARG A 10 14.70 -7.18 17.67
C ARG A 10 13.80 -6.62 18.78
N TRP A 11 12.76 -5.87 18.41
CA TRP A 11 11.90 -5.14 19.34
C TRP A 11 10.43 -5.51 19.20
N PHE A 12 10.05 -6.10 18.07
CA PHE A 12 8.67 -6.45 17.76
C PHE A 12 8.48 -7.96 17.75
N ASP A 13 7.80 -8.46 18.75
CA ASP A 13 7.43 -9.87 18.88
C ASP A 13 6.04 -10.10 18.29
N VAL A 14 6.00 -10.47 17.00
CA VAL A 14 4.76 -10.73 16.28
C VAL A 14 4.03 -11.97 16.79
N ASP A 15 4.76 -12.97 17.28
CA ASP A 15 4.15 -14.20 17.80
C ASP A 15 3.37 -13.88 19.06
N ARG A 16 3.99 -13.20 20.01
CA ARG A 16 3.35 -12.79 21.27
C ARG A 16 2.14 -11.89 21.01
N LEU A 17 2.22 -10.98 20.02
CA LEU A 17 1.11 -10.12 19.66
C LEU A 17 -0.08 -10.95 19.15
N VAL A 18 0.16 -11.87 18.22
CA VAL A 18 -0.89 -12.71 17.64
C VAL A 18 -1.44 -13.71 18.67
N GLU A 19 -0.60 -14.30 19.51
CA GLU A 19 -1.05 -15.18 20.60
C GLU A 19 -1.95 -14.46 21.61
N SER A 20 -1.66 -13.18 21.87
CA SER A 20 -2.42 -12.37 22.84
C SER A 20 -3.73 -11.84 22.28
N LEU A 21 -3.77 -11.44 21.00
CA LEU A 21 -4.92 -10.76 20.38
C LEU A 21 -5.77 -11.70 19.50
N GLY A 22 -5.21 -12.80 19.01
CA GLY A 22 -5.79 -13.62 17.94
C GLY A 22 -5.73 -12.85 16.62
N ASN A 23 -6.78 -12.13 16.28
CA ASN A 23 -6.79 -11.22 15.15
C ASN A 23 -6.28 -9.83 15.56
N VAL A 24 -5.61 -9.13 14.64
CA VAL A 24 -5.16 -7.74 14.85
C VAL A 24 -6.35 -6.81 14.75
N PRO A 25 -6.70 -6.04 15.81
CA PRO A 25 -7.84 -5.15 15.78
C PRO A 25 -7.68 -3.99 14.79
N PRO A 26 -8.78 -3.46 14.23
CA PRO A 26 -8.75 -2.31 13.30
C PRO A 26 -7.99 -1.12 13.84
N GLU A 27 -8.13 -0.84 15.13
CA GLU A 27 -7.49 0.31 15.80
C GLU A 27 -5.97 0.21 15.76
N VAL A 28 -5.41 -0.99 15.88
CA VAL A 28 -3.96 -1.24 15.78
C VAL A 28 -3.48 -1.00 14.35
N ILE A 29 -4.27 -1.42 13.37
CA ILE A 29 -3.95 -1.22 11.95
C ILE A 29 -3.98 0.28 11.62
N VAL A 30 -5.04 0.99 11.99
CA VAL A 30 -5.18 2.44 11.77
C VAL A 30 -4.03 3.19 12.46
N ALA A 31 -3.72 2.87 13.71
CA ALA A 31 -2.61 3.49 14.44
C ALA A 31 -1.26 3.24 13.76
N SER A 32 -1.04 2.06 13.17
CA SER A 32 0.20 1.77 12.44
C SER A 32 0.36 2.62 11.18
N PHE A 33 -0.74 2.88 10.44
CA PHE A 33 -0.73 3.82 9.32
C PHE A 33 -0.50 5.28 9.76
N ASP A 34 -1.09 5.71 10.87
CA ASP A 34 -0.86 7.04 11.44
C ASP A 34 0.62 7.26 11.82
N MET A 35 1.31 6.21 12.30
CA MET A 35 2.75 6.27 12.62
C MET A 35 3.65 6.42 11.39
N LEU A 36 3.19 6.07 10.19
CA LEU A 36 3.96 6.34 8.96
C LEU A 36 4.12 7.85 8.72
N ARG A 37 3.13 8.65 9.11
CA ARG A 37 3.14 10.10 8.93
C ARG A 37 2.34 10.83 10.01
N PRO A 38 2.84 10.93 11.23
CA PRO A 38 2.09 11.46 12.37
C PRO A 38 1.60 12.91 12.19
N VAL A 39 2.34 13.73 11.46
CA VAL A 39 1.95 15.13 11.15
C VAL A 39 0.85 15.24 10.09
N SER A 40 0.57 14.20 9.32
CA SER A 40 -0.41 14.29 8.20
C SER A 40 -1.84 14.49 8.69
N ARG A 41 -2.21 13.87 9.81
CA ARG A 41 -3.54 14.02 10.42
C ARG A 41 -3.76 15.45 10.92
N ILE A 42 -2.75 16.04 11.57
CA ILE A 42 -2.79 17.42 12.02
C ILE A 42 -2.92 18.38 10.84
N ALA A 43 -2.09 18.21 9.81
CA ALA A 43 -2.12 19.01 8.60
C ALA A 43 -3.45 18.86 7.82
N GLY A 44 -4.07 17.67 7.86
CA GLY A 44 -5.37 17.39 7.31
C GLY A 44 -6.47 18.20 8.02
N ASN A 45 -6.46 18.19 9.36
CA ASN A 45 -7.41 18.92 10.16
C ASN A 45 -7.28 20.45 10.01
N ILE A 46 -6.06 20.97 9.92
CA ILE A 46 -5.81 22.39 9.63
C ILE A 46 -6.39 22.74 8.26
N ARG A 47 -6.13 21.95 7.22
CA ARG A 47 -6.71 22.16 5.89
C ARG A 47 -8.22 22.09 5.88
N LEU A 48 -8.82 21.20 6.66
CA LEU A 48 -10.27 21.15 6.82
C LEU A 48 -10.79 22.46 7.43
N TRP A 49 -10.16 22.92 8.50
CA TRP A 49 -10.51 24.20 9.14
C TRP A 49 -10.43 25.37 8.17
N ASP A 50 -9.34 25.46 7.41
CA ASP A 50 -9.13 26.51 6.41
C ASP A 50 -10.13 26.47 5.24
N ASN A 51 -10.88 25.36 5.07
CA ASN A 51 -11.84 25.16 3.99
C ASN A 51 -13.26 24.82 4.51
N MET A 52 -13.58 25.13 5.76
CA MET A 52 -14.87 24.77 6.37
C MET A 52 -16.09 25.37 5.66
N TRP A 53 -15.93 26.49 4.97
CA TRP A 53 -16.98 27.13 4.16
C TRP A 53 -17.20 26.50 2.79
N ASN A 54 -16.35 25.58 2.38
CA ASN A 54 -16.46 24.87 1.12
C ASN A 54 -17.05 23.47 1.36
N ASP A 55 -18.35 23.32 1.11
CA ASP A 55 -19.10 22.07 1.34
C ASP A 55 -18.53 20.89 0.54
N GLU A 56 -17.99 21.13 -0.66
CA GLU A 56 -17.38 20.09 -1.48
C GLU A 56 -16.09 19.58 -0.83
N ALA A 57 -15.23 20.49 -0.35
CA ALA A 57 -13.99 20.14 0.34
C ALA A 57 -14.26 19.38 1.64
N VAL A 58 -15.23 19.83 2.43
CA VAL A 58 -15.67 19.16 3.68
C VAL A 58 -16.22 17.77 3.38
N THR A 59 -17.04 17.64 2.35
CA THR A 59 -17.63 16.36 1.95
C THR A 59 -16.55 15.39 1.49
N ALA A 60 -15.59 15.84 0.66
CA ALA A 60 -14.48 15.02 0.18
C ALA A 60 -13.59 14.55 1.34
N PHE A 61 -13.28 15.44 2.30
CA PHE A 61 -12.52 15.10 3.50
C PHE A 61 -13.24 14.03 4.33
N ARG A 62 -14.53 14.21 4.64
CA ARG A 62 -15.32 13.24 5.41
C ARG A 62 -15.42 11.88 4.76
N ARG A 63 -15.56 11.83 3.43
CA ARG A 63 -15.60 10.57 2.68
C ARG A 63 -14.26 9.82 2.78
N LEU A 64 -13.14 10.54 2.62
CA LEU A 64 -11.82 9.96 2.73
C LEU A 64 -11.53 9.45 4.15
N GLU A 65 -11.89 10.26 5.17
CA GLU A 65 -11.71 9.88 6.57
C GLU A 65 -12.55 8.65 6.95
N ARG A 66 -13.82 8.63 6.52
CA ARG A 66 -14.70 7.48 6.73
C ARG A 66 -14.12 6.20 6.07
N TRP A 67 -13.68 6.32 4.83
CA TRP A 67 -13.05 5.21 4.12
C TRP A 67 -11.78 4.72 4.83
N GLY A 68 -10.91 5.62 5.28
CA GLY A 68 -9.68 5.25 5.99
C GLY A 68 -9.91 4.60 7.36
N ASN A 69 -11.02 4.92 8.02
CA ASN A 69 -11.41 4.33 9.31
C ASN A 69 -12.28 3.06 9.17
N ASP A 70 -12.76 2.73 7.97
CA ASP A 70 -13.55 1.53 7.68
C ASP A 70 -12.62 0.33 7.47
N THR A 71 -11.90 -0.03 8.52
CA THR A 71 -10.88 -1.08 8.53
C THR A 71 -11.41 -2.32 9.23
N LEU A 72 -11.21 -3.49 8.62
CA LEU A 72 -11.58 -4.78 9.21
C LEU A 72 -10.43 -5.36 10.06
N PRO A 73 -10.73 -6.21 11.05
CA PRO A 73 -9.70 -6.96 11.76
C PRO A 73 -8.88 -7.80 10.78
N LEU A 74 -7.56 -7.85 11.00
CA LEU A 74 -6.67 -8.66 10.17
C LEU A 74 -6.44 -10.02 10.84
N ALA A 75 -6.58 -11.10 10.07
CA ALA A 75 -6.32 -12.44 10.58
C ALA A 75 -4.89 -12.53 11.15
N GLY A 76 -4.77 -13.01 12.39
CA GLY A 76 -3.49 -13.04 13.12
C GLY A 76 -2.41 -13.83 12.39
N GLU A 77 -2.74 -15.01 11.88
CA GLU A 77 -1.78 -15.83 11.12
C GLU A 77 -1.33 -15.16 9.81
N TYR A 78 -2.24 -14.47 9.11
CA TYR A 78 -1.88 -13.69 7.94
C TYR A 78 -0.93 -12.54 8.31
N PHE A 79 -1.20 -11.85 9.41
CA PHE A 79 -0.33 -10.78 9.91
C PHE A 79 1.06 -11.31 10.30
N ARG A 80 1.10 -12.47 11.02
CA ARG A 80 2.34 -13.16 11.38
C ARG A 80 3.17 -13.54 10.16
N ASP A 81 2.56 -14.21 9.19
CA ASP A 81 3.22 -14.64 7.97
C ASP A 81 3.72 -13.46 7.12
N THR A 82 2.90 -12.43 6.96
CA THR A 82 3.28 -11.21 6.24
C THR A 82 4.49 -10.54 6.90
N THR A 83 4.45 -10.40 8.23
CA THR A 83 5.55 -9.77 8.98
C THR A 83 6.84 -10.58 8.85
N LYS A 84 6.80 -11.89 9.08
CA LYS A 84 7.98 -12.73 9.05
C LYS A 84 8.51 -12.93 7.62
N LYS A 85 7.66 -13.46 6.74
CA LYS A 85 8.09 -13.92 5.41
C LYS A 85 8.32 -12.77 4.41
N LEU A 86 7.50 -11.71 4.48
CA LEU A 86 7.62 -10.60 3.52
C LEU A 86 8.43 -9.44 4.08
N MET A 87 8.20 -9.01 5.35
CA MET A 87 8.89 -7.83 5.88
C MET A 87 10.29 -8.16 6.41
N TRP A 88 10.46 -9.23 7.21
CA TRP A 88 11.74 -9.53 7.83
C TRP A 88 12.66 -10.36 6.93
N GLU A 89 12.13 -11.36 6.26
CA GLU A 89 12.88 -12.27 5.41
C GLU A 89 12.99 -11.79 3.97
N ASN A 90 12.18 -10.78 3.59
CA ASN A 90 12.10 -10.28 2.20
C ASN A 90 11.87 -11.41 1.19
N GLY A 91 11.09 -12.43 1.60
CA GLY A 91 11.02 -13.73 0.94
C GLY A 91 10.58 -13.70 -0.53
N LEU A 92 9.88 -12.63 -0.93
CA LEU A 92 9.50 -12.45 -2.33
C LEU A 92 10.71 -12.10 -3.21
N VAL A 93 11.55 -11.18 -2.76
CA VAL A 93 12.76 -10.75 -3.49
C VAL A 93 13.85 -11.82 -3.40
N GLU A 94 14.02 -12.41 -2.22
CA GLU A 94 14.98 -13.49 -1.96
C GLU A 94 14.53 -14.83 -2.56
N ARG A 95 13.29 -14.90 -3.12
CA ARG A 95 12.72 -16.12 -3.72
C ARG A 95 12.63 -17.30 -2.75
N THR A 96 12.45 -17.01 -1.48
CA THR A 96 12.29 -18.00 -0.39
C THR A 96 10.86 -18.20 0.05
N LEU A 97 9.93 -17.35 -0.45
CA LEU A 97 8.53 -17.40 -0.07
C LEU A 97 7.87 -18.72 -0.51
N GLU A 98 7.23 -19.39 0.45
CA GLU A 98 6.39 -20.55 0.21
C GLU A 98 4.98 -20.31 0.76
N LEU A 99 3.97 -20.64 -0.05
CA LEU A 99 2.56 -20.58 0.31
C LEU A 99 1.91 -21.94 0.05
N GLY A 100 1.30 -22.52 1.09
CA GLY A 100 0.65 -23.84 0.99
C GLY A 100 1.61 -24.94 0.49
N GLY A 101 2.87 -24.92 0.89
CA GLY A 101 3.90 -25.87 0.47
C GLY A 101 4.40 -25.67 -0.98
N ARG A 102 4.04 -24.57 -1.62
CA ARG A 102 4.46 -24.25 -2.98
C ARG A 102 5.35 -23.01 -2.99
N LYS A 103 6.48 -23.10 -3.67
CA LYS A 103 7.39 -21.97 -3.87
C LYS A 103 6.73 -20.91 -4.75
N VAL A 104 6.79 -19.67 -4.30
CA VAL A 104 6.31 -18.50 -5.04
C VAL A 104 7.48 -17.91 -5.83
N ASP A 105 7.35 -17.88 -7.15
CA ASP A 105 8.30 -17.19 -8.02
C ASP A 105 7.56 -16.18 -8.91
N ILE A 106 7.75 -14.89 -8.64
CA ILE A 106 7.16 -13.80 -9.43
C ILE A 106 7.69 -13.75 -10.86
N GLY A 107 8.82 -14.40 -11.14
CA GLY A 107 9.33 -14.62 -12.50
C GLY A 107 8.39 -15.46 -13.37
N ASN A 108 7.45 -16.19 -12.78
CA ASN A 108 6.42 -16.95 -13.49
C ASN A 108 5.24 -16.08 -13.98
N ILE A 109 5.15 -14.84 -13.58
CA ILE A 109 4.15 -13.89 -14.09
C ILE A 109 4.55 -13.48 -15.50
N LYS A 110 3.82 -13.98 -16.50
CA LYS A 110 4.11 -13.77 -17.94
C LYS A 110 3.02 -12.91 -18.63
N VAL A 111 1.93 -12.64 -17.95
CA VAL A 111 0.87 -11.76 -18.45
C VAL A 111 1.35 -10.32 -18.59
N PRO A 112 0.73 -9.49 -19.44
CA PRO A 112 1.02 -8.07 -19.52
C PRO A 112 1.00 -7.41 -18.14
N PHE A 113 1.99 -6.58 -17.84
CA PHE A 113 2.18 -6.00 -16.51
C PHE A 113 2.39 -4.49 -16.57
N LEU A 114 1.47 -3.75 -15.95
CA LEU A 114 1.58 -2.30 -15.79
C LEU A 114 1.94 -1.96 -14.33
N HIS A 115 3.10 -1.36 -14.13
CA HIS A 115 3.57 -0.86 -12.83
C HIS A 115 3.33 0.64 -12.74
N VAL A 116 2.40 1.05 -11.88
CA VAL A 116 2.09 2.48 -11.70
C VAL A 116 2.50 2.90 -10.31
N VAL A 117 3.31 3.95 -10.23
CA VAL A 117 3.88 4.46 -8.98
C VAL A 117 3.60 5.94 -8.82
N ALA A 118 3.34 6.39 -7.60
CA ALA A 118 3.27 7.80 -7.27
C ALA A 118 4.64 8.34 -6.85
N GLU A 119 5.05 9.47 -7.45
CA GLU A 119 6.36 10.11 -7.21
C GLU A 119 6.60 10.44 -5.72
N HIS A 120 5.52 10.76 -5.00
CA HIS A 120 5.58 11.14 -3.58
C HIS A 120 4.83 10.14 -2.69
N ASP A 121 4.85 8.87 -3.07
CA ASP A 121 4.27 7.81 -2.26
C ASP A 121 5.16 7.54 -1.04
N HIS A 122 4.64 7.81 0.14
CA HIS A 122 5.34 7.60 1.40
C HIS A 122 4.92 6.29 2.10
N ILE A 123 3.88 5.62 1.58
CA ILE A 123 3.44 4.31 2.06
C ILE A 123 4.21 3.21 1.33
N VAL A 124 4.22 3.30 -0.01
CA VAL A 124 4.98 2.41 -0.88
C VAL A 124 5.94 3.24 -1.74
N PRO A 125 7.11 3.62 -1.21
CA PRO A 125 8.11 4.35 -1.99
C PRO A 125 8.54 3.58 -3.24
N TYR A 126 8.95 4.30 -4.27
CA TYR A 126 9.40 3.71 -5.54
C TYR A 126 10.45 2.61 -5.33
N GLU A 127 11.40 2.83 -4.45
CA GLU A 127 12.49 1.89 -4.14
C GLU A 127 11.98 0.56 -3.56
N ALA A 128 10.83 0.59 -2.89
CA ALA A 128 10.21 -0.61 -2.33
C ALA A 128 9.51 -1.46 -3.42
N SER A 129 8.98 -0.84 -4.47
CA SER A 129 8.23 -1.53 -5.53
C SER A 129 9.04 -1.79 -6.81
N SER A 130 10.08 -1.03 -7.08
CA SER A 130 10.89 -1.16 -8.30
C SER A 130 11.56 -2.53 -8.49
N PRO A 131 11.97 -3.27 -7.44
CA PRO A 131 12.50 -4.63 -7.62
C PRO A 131 11.47 -5.58 -8.26
N LEU A 132 10.19 -5.43 -7.94
CA LEU A 132 9.10 -6.23 -8.52
C LEU A 132 9.09 -6.10 -10.05
N PHE A 133 9.16 -4.89 -10.57
CA PHE A 133 9.18 -4.63 -12.01
C PHE A 133 10.34 -5.33 -12.74
N LYS A 134 11.50 -5.41 -12.08
CA LYS A 134 12.68 -6.11 -12.63
C LYS A 134 12.53 -7.62 -12.60
N MET A 135 11.91 -8.16 -11.55
CA MET A 135 11.81 -9.60 -11.28
C MET A 135 10.66 -10.28 -12.03
N ILE A 136 9.62 -9.55 -12.40
CA ILE A 136 8.50 -10.09 -13.18
C ILE A 136 8.99 -10.57 -14.52
N GLY A 137 8.57 -11.81 -14.88
CA GLY A 137 9.01 -12.49 -16.08
C GLY A 137 8.20 -12.14 -17.35
N SER A 138 7.28 -11.18 -17.29
CA SER A 138 6.58 -10.67 -18.47
C SER A 138 7.55 -9.95 -19.41
N THR A 139 7.35 -10.15 -20.72
CA THR A 139 8.03 -9.41 -21.79
C THR A 139 7.26 -8.14 -22.19
N ASP A 140 5.93 -8.12 -21.94
CA ASP A 140 5.06 -6.97 -22.11
C ASP A 140 4.86 -6.30 -20.75
N LYS A 141 5.79 -5.41 -20.39
CA LYS A 141 5.71 -4.68 -19.14
C LYS A 141 6.07 -3.21 -19.30
N GLU A 142 5.32 -2.38 -18.63
CA GLU A 142 5.45 -0.94 -18.64
C GLU A 142 5.49 -0.36 -17.23
N GLU A 143 6.30 0.68 -17.02
CA GLU A 143 6.36 1.43 -15.77
C GLU A 143 5.92 2.87 -15.99
N VAL A 144 5.02 3.37 -15.15
CA VAL A 144 4.49 4.74 -15.22
C VAL A 144 4.63 5.39 -13.85
N ILE A 145 5.39 6.48 -13.79
CA ILE A 145 5.54 7.28 -12.57
C ILE A 145 4.68 8.53 -12.70
N LEU A 146 3.72 8.72 -11.79
CA LEU A 146 2.79 9.84 -11.80
C LEU A 146 2.99 10.75 -10.60
N LYS A 147 2.84 12.07 -10.82
CA LYS A 147 2.85 13.04 -9.72
C LYS A 147 1.67 12.80 -8.78
N GLY A 148 1.96 12.70 -7.49
CA GLY A 148 0.94 12.50 -6.45
C GLY A 148 1.44 11.67 -5.31
N GLY A 149 0.57 11.37 -4.36
CA GLY A 149 0.81 10.44 -3.25
C GLY A 149 -0.05 9.19 -3.41
N HIS A 150 0.07 8.25 -2.49
CA HIS A 150 -0.54 6.93 -2.52
C HIS A 150 -2.02 6.91 -2.96
N VAL A 151 -2.88 7.57 -2.20
CA VAL A 151 -4.33 7.57 -2.47
C VAL A 151 -4.67 8.41 -3.71
N SER A 152 -4.00 9.54 -3.94
CA SER A 152 -4.26 10.40 -5.08
C SER A 152 -3.89 9.78 -6.42
N LEU A 153 -3.16 8.65 -6.42
CA LEU A 153 -2.86 7.87 -7.60
C LEU A 153 -4.13 7.25 -8.18
N VAL A 154 -4.99 6.69 -7.32
CA VAL A 154 -6.16 5.91 -7.73
C VAL A 154 -7.48 6.64 -7.55
N ALA A 155 -7.56 7.66 -6.71
CA ALA A 155 -8.78 8.38 -6.36
C ALA A 155 -8.68 9.89 -6.55
N GLY A 156 -9.84 10.52 -6.82
CA GLY A 156 -9.97 11.97 -6.94
C GLY A 156 -9.60 12.51 -8.33
N ALA A 157 -9.62 13.84 -8.46
CA ALA A 157 -9.44 14.53 -9.74
C ALA A 157 -8.10 14.26 -10.45
N ASN A 158 -7.04 14.00 -9.67
CA ASN A 158 -5.73 13.67 -10.23
C ASN A 158 -5.72 12.28 -10.88
N ALA A 159 -6.36 11.30 -10.26
CA ALA A 159 -6.50 9.96 -10.83
C ALA A 159 -7.28 10.00 -12.15
N GLN A 160 -8.43 10.70 -12.16
CA GLN A 160 -9.28 10.86 -13.35
C GLN A 160 -8.53 11.50 -14.54
N LYS A 161 -7.63 12.45 -14.26
CA LYS A 161 -6.90 13.18 -15.31
C LYS A 161 -5.61 12.48 -15.75
N ARG A 162 -5.02 11.62 -14.93
CA ARG A 162 -3.68 11.07 -15.18
C ARG A 162 -3.66 9.56 -15.31
N LEU A 163 -4.14 8.84 -14.28
CA LEU A 163 -4.07 7.38 -14.27
C LEU A 163 -5.17 6.74 -15.13
N TRP A 164 -6.43 7.15 -14.94
CA TRP A 164 -7.55 6.46 -15.59
C TRP A 164 -7.48 6.47 -17.11
N PRO A 165 -7.18 7.59 -17.79
CA PRO A 165 -7.01 7.57 -19.26
C PRO A 165 -5.84 6.69 -19.69
N ARG A 166 -4.73 6.68 -18.94
CA ARG A 166 -3.58 5.85 -19.26
C ARG A 166 -3.89 4.36 -19.07
N LEU A 167 -4.58 4.01 -17.98
CA LEU A 167 -5.01 2.66 -17.71
C LEU A 167 -6.01 2.17 -18.76
N ASP A 168 -6.98 3.00 -19.14
CA ASP A 168 -7.97 2.70 -20.17
C ASP A 168 -7.29 2.40 -21.52
N GLN A 169 -6.39 3.26 -21.95
CA GLN A 169 -5.59 3.03 -23.15
C GLN A 169 -4.82 1.73 -23.09
N TRP A 170 -4.09 1.48 -21.99
CA TRP A 170 -3.27 0.28 -21.81
C TRP A 170 -4.11 -1.00 -21.86
N LEU A 171 -5.32 -0.97 -21.27
CA LEU A 171 -6.26 -2.08 -21.29
C LEU A 171 -6.85 -2.28 -22.69
N GLN A 172 -7.25 -1.21 -23.39
CA GLN A 172 -7.79 -1.30 -24.75
C GLN A 172 -6.80 -1.94 -25.73
N GLU A 173 -5.53 -1.59 -25.65
CA GLU A 173 -4.47 -2.17 -26.50
C GLU A 173 -4.28 -3.69 -26.28
N ARG A 174 -4.78 -4.24 -25.15
CA ARG A 174 -4.62 -5.64 -24.73
C ARG A 174 -5.93 -6.40 -24.50
N SER A 175 -7.05 -5.74 -24.73
CA SER A 175 -8.38 -6.39 -24.68
C SER A 175 -8.73 -6.94 -26.05
N LEU A 176 -9.21 -8.18 -26.08
CA LEU A 176 -9.71 -8.85 -27.29
C LEU A 176 -11.08 -8.30 -27.65
#